data_5495472c9637392190fd15ada9bdeb7e
#
_entry.id   5495472c9637392190fd15ada9bdeb7e
#
_cell.length_a   1.000
_cell.length_b   1.000
_cell.length_c   1.000
_cell.angle_alpha   90.00
_cell.angle_beta   90.00
_cell.angle_gamma   90.00
#
_symmetry.space_group_name_H-M   'P 1'
#
loop_
_entity.id
_entity.type
_entity.pdbx_description
1 polymer ?
#
loop_
_entity_poly.entity_id
_entity_poly.type
_entity_poly.pdbx_seq_one_letter_code
_entity_poly.pdbx_strand_id
1 'polypeptide(L)'
;MDPAEYAVVGVNLAAGVGGAILLGRHLRGVSGKPAGAARYVAVLLGIYILECAAIVAAMLLPVFGAALAVVWGIVLGRWLRGRASRRAALRTSCFVALYTSLPAASFMAVPLVLALGGWPILTADGGARLGIPRFVPWPMSTVLGFYAAVAIGTLVLKTLITTTGTFLLQRYSSLP
;
A
#
# COMPACT_ATOMS: atom_id res chain seq x y z
N MET A 1 13.27 -15.89 -14.64
CA MET A 1 12.83 -15.48 -13.29
C MET A 1 13.15 -16.57 -12.32
N ASP A 2 13.77 -16.22 -11.20
CA ASP A 2 14.07 -17.11 -10.07
C ASP A 2 12.75 -17.54 -9.38
N PRO A 3 12.61 -18.75 -8.82
CA PRO A 3 11.47 -19.16 -8.00
C PRO A 3 11.07 -18.14 -6.94
N ALA A 4 12.02 -17.42 -6.38
CA ALA A 4 11.78 -16.36 -5.42
C ALA A 4 11.07 -15.14 -6.03
N GLU A 5 11.40 -14.76 -7.25
CA GLU A 5 10.72 -13.68 -7.97
C GLU A 5 9.26 -14.03 -8.24
N TYR A 6 8.97 -15.29 -8.59
CA TYR A 6 7.61 -15.80 -8.72
C TYR A 6 6.83 -15.75 -7.41
N ALA A 7 7.49 -16.09 -6.28
CA ALA A 7 6.86 -16.03 -4.96
C ALA A 7 6.48 -14.58 -4.59
N VAL A 8 7.38 -13.61 -4.82
CA VAL A 8 7.10 -12.18 -4.58
C VAL A 8 5.91 -11.70 -5.41
N VAL A 9 5.92 -11.99 -6.71
CA VAL A 9 4.84 -11.60 -7.62
C VAL A 9 3.53 -12.28 -7.24
N GLY A 10 3.56 -13.58 -6.93
CA GLY A 10 2.38 -14.35 -6.53
C GLY A 10 1.73 -13.82 -5.26
N VAL A 11 2.52 -13.57 -4.22
CA VAL A 11 2.04 -13.01 -2.94
C VAL A 11 1.48 -11.60 -3.14
N ASN A 12 2.17 -10.76 -3.93
CA ASN A 12 1.71 -9.42 -4.24
C ASN A 12 0.36 -9.45 -4.96
N LEU A 13 0.22 -10.27 -6.01
CA LEU A 13 -1.05 -10.41 -6.73
C LEU A 13 -2.17 -10.93 -5.83
N ALA A 14 -1.91 -11.95 -5.02
CA ALA A 14 -2.89 -12.50 -4.09
C ALA A 14 -3.36 -11.45 -3.06
N ALA A 15 -2.42 -10.67 -2.50
CA ALA A 15 -2.73 -9.57 -1.60
C ALA A 15 -3.56 -8.48 -2.29
N GLY A 16 -3.21 -8.11 -3.53
CA GLY A 16 -3.93 -7.12 -4.33
C GLY A 16 -5.35 -7.54 -4.62
N VAL A 17 -5.55 -8.75 -5.13
CA VAL A 17 -6.89 -9.28 -5.47
C VAL A 17 -7.72 -9.50 -4.21
N GLY A 18 -7.18 -10.16 -3.20
CA GLY A 18 -7.87 -10.41 -1.92
C GLY A 18 -8.27 -9.12 -1.23
N GLY A 19 -7.35 -8.16 -1.14
CA GLY A 19 -7.59 -6.84 -0.59
C GLY A 19 -8.68 -6.07 -1.38
N ALA A 20 -8.65 -6.12 -2.72
CA ALA A 20 -9.67 -5.48 -3.56
C ALA A 20 -11.07 -6.06 -3.32
N ILE A 21 -11.18 -7.37 -3.17
CA ILE A 21 -12.46 -8.04 -2.88
C ILE A 21 -12.98 -7.62 -1.50
N LEU A 22 -12.15 -7.68 -0.46
CA LEU A 22 -12.54 -7.33 0.91
C LEU A 22 -12.92 -5.85 1.02
N LEU A 23 -12.07 -4.97 0.51
CA LEU A 23 -12.32 -3.53 0.55
C LEU A 23 -13.49 -3.14 -0.35
N GLY A 24 -13.66 -3.78 -1.50
CA GLY A 24 -14.79 -3.56 -2.41
C GLY A 24 -16.14 -3.88 -1.75
N ARG A 25 -16.20 -4.96 -0.96
CA ARG A 25 -17.37 -5.30 -0.14
C ARG A 25 -17.65 -4.22 0.91
N HIS A 26 -16.61 -3.74 1.59
CA HIS A 26 -16.73 -2.67 2.58
C HIS A 26 -17.24 -1.37 1.95
N LEU A 27 -16.64 -0.93 0.84
CA LEU A 27 -17.03 0.29 0.13
C LEU A 27 -18.46 0.23 -0.41
N ARG A 28 -18.89 -0.94 -0.88
CA ARG A 28 -20.30 -1.16 -1.28
C ARG A 28 -21.25 -0.94 -0.10
N GLY A 29 -20.92 -1.45 1.08
CA GLY A 29 -21.72 -1.23 2.30
C GLY A 29 -21.83 0.24 2.68
N VAL A 30 -20.74 0.99 2.53
CA VAL A 30 -20.70 2.43 2.86
C VAL A 30 -21.43 3.29 1.81
N SER A 31 -21.39 2.89 0.53
CA SER A 31 -21.95 3.72 -0.56
C SER A 31 -23.47 3.73 -0.63
N GLY A 32 -24.13 2.71 -0.08
CA GLY A 32 -25.60 2.56 -0.15
C GLY A 32 -26.16 2.40 -1.56
N LYS A 33 -25.31 2.41 -2.60
CA LYS A 33 -25.73 2.32 -4.01
C LYS A 33 -25.64 0.89 -4.52
N PRO A 34 -26.55 0.45 -5.39
CA PRO A 34 -26.55 -0.91 -5.99
C PRO A 34 -25.46 -1.10 -7.06
N ALA A 35 -24.43 -0.24 -7.11
CA ALA A 35 -23.32 -0.47 -8.02
C ALA A 35 -22.73 -1.86 -7.77
N GLY A 36 -22.59 -2.66 -8.81
CA GLY A 36 -22.10 -4.03 -8.72
C GLY A 36 -20.74 -4.09 -8.03
N ALA A 37 -20.55 -5.06 -7.13
CA ALA A 37 -19.28 -5.24 -6.41
C ALA A 37 -18.08 -5.29 -7.39
N ALA A 38 -18.27 -5.81 -8.60
CA ALA A 38 -17.26 -5.88 -9.64
C ALA A 38 -16.66 -4.51 -10.01
N ARG A 39 -17.48 -3.45 -10.02
CA ARG A 39 -17.00 -2.09 -10.33
C ARG A 39 -16.02 -1.58 -9.26
N TYR A 40 -16.33 -1.79 -7.98
CA TYR A 40 -15.43 -1.41 -6.89
C TYR A 40 -14.14 -2.21 -6.93
N VAL A 41 -14.22 -3.52 -7.19
CA VAL A 41 -13.05 -4.39 -7.33
C VAL A 41 -12.18 -3.93 -8.50
N ALA A 42 -12.76 -3.63 -9.66
CA ALA A 42 -12.00 -3.16 -10.82
C ALA A 42 -11.27 -1.83 -10.54
N VAL A 43 -11.94 -0.87 -9.91
CA VAL A 43 -11.32 0.40 -9.52
C VAL A 43 -10.18 0.18 -8.52
N LEU A 44 -10.39 -0.66 -7.52
CA LEU A 44 -9.37 -0.96 -6.51
C LEU A 44 -8.16 -1.70 -7.13
N LEU A 45 -8.37 -2.61 -8.07
CA LEU A 45 -7.28 -3.23 -8.81
C LEU A 45 -6.49 -2.20 -9.63
N GLY A 46 -7.18 -1.26 -10.29
CA GLY A 46 -6.52 -0.15 -10.99
C GLY A 46 -5.67 0.71 -10.04
N ILE A 47 -6.19 1.03 -8.86
CA ILE A 47 -5.45 1.72 -7.79
C ILE A 47 -4.22 0.91 -7.38
N TYR A 48 -4.37 -0.39 -7.19
CA TYR A 48 -3.28 -1.30 -6.80
C TYR A 48 -2.16 -1.35 -7.84
N ILE A 49 -2.53 -1.48 -9.12
CA ILE A 49 -1.57 -1.46 -10.23
C ILE A 49 -0.83 -0.12 -10.28
N LEU A 50 -1.53 0.99 -10.07
CA LEU A 50 -0.92 2.32 -10.02
C LEU A 50 0.09 2.44 -8.87
N GLU A 51 -0.23 1.91 -7.70
CA GLU A 51 0.68 1.86 -6.55
C GLU A 51 1.92 0.99 -6.83
N CYS A 52 1.73 -0.18 -7.47
CA CYS A 52 2.85 -1.02 -7.90
C CYS A 52 3.76 -0.27 -8.89
N ALA A 53 3.17 0.39 -9.90
CA ALA A 53 3.90 1.16 -10.89
C ALA A 53 4.66 2.34 -10.24
N ALA A 54 4.05 3.02 -9.27
CA ALA A 54 4.68 4.11 -8.53
C ALA A 54 5.89 3.64 -7.73
N ILE A 55 5.82 2.45 -7.10
CA ILE A 55 6.95 1.87 -6.36
C ILE A 55 8.11 1.55 -7.28
N VAL A 56 7.82 0.94 -8.44
CA VAL A 56 8.84 0.61 -9.45
C VAL A 56 9.48 1.88 -10.01
N ALA A 57 8.68 2.87 -10.39
CA ALA A 57 9.16 4.14 -10.93
C ALA A 57 9.99 4.96 -9.93
N ALA A 58 9.62 4.86 -8.65
CA ALA A 58 10.29 5.58 -7.57
C ALA A 58 11.56 4.89 -7.05
N MET A 59 11.94 3.75 -7.58
CA MET A 59 13.05 2.94 -7.04
C MET A 59 12.95 2.78 -5.50
N LEU A 60 11.75 2.49 -5.01
CA LEU A 60 11.43 2.35 -3.58
C LEU A 60 11.47 3.64 -2.75
N LEU A 61 11.66 4.81 -3.35
CA LEU A 61 11.58 6.07 -2.61
C LEU A 61 10.13 6.34 -2.15
N PRO A 62 9.90 6.70 -0.89
CA PRO A 62 8.54 6.85 -0.33
C PRO A 62 7.78 8.09 -0.84
N VAL A 63 8.44 8.96 -1.62
CA VAL A 63 7.87 10.25 -2.07
C VAL A 63 6.62 10.07 -2.91
N PHE A 64 6.65 9.16 -3.90
CA PHE A 64 5.48 8.89 -4.74
C PHE A 64 4.33 8.25 -3.96
N GLY A 65 4.65 7.36 -3.02
CA GLY A 65 3.66 6.78 -2.12
C GLY A 65 2.98 7.84 -1.25
N ALA A 66 3.73 8.83 -0.76
CA ALA A 66 3.18 9.96 -0.01
C ALA A 66 2.30 10.87 -0.90
N ALA A 67 2.74 11.17 -2.12
CA ALA A 67 1.94 11.93 -3.09
C ALA A 67 0.61 11.23 -3.42
N LEU A 68 0.64 9.92 -3.67
CA LEU A 68 -0.58 9.13 -3.89
C LEU A 68 -1.48 9.10 -2.65
N ALA A 69 -0.91 9.07 -1.43
CA ALA A 69 -1.70 9.13 -0.20
C ALA A 69 -2.50 10.45 -0.08
N VAL A 70 -1.92 11.57 -0.51
CA VAL A 70 -2.64 12.86 -0.59
C VAL A 70 -3.81 12.76 -1.59
N VAL A 71 -3.56 12.21 -2.79
CA VAL A 71 -4.59 12.02 -3.81
C VAL A 71 -5.73 11.15 -3.26
N TRP A 72 -5.41 10.02 -2.65
CA TRP A 72 -6.42 9.13 -2.06
C TRP A 72 -7.18 9.80 -0.92
N GLY A 73 -6.52 10.60 -0.07
CA GLY A 73 -7.18 11.39 0.98
C GLY A 73 -8.20 12.37 0.40
N ILE A 74 -7.84 13.06 -0.69
CA ILE A 74 -8.73 13.99 -1.38
C ILE A 74 -9.91 13.27 -2.04
N VAL A 75 -9.63 12.20 -2.79
CA VAL A 75 -10.66 11.40 -3.49
C VAL A 75 -11.66 10.83 -2.49
N LEU A 76 -11.16 10.19 -1.43
CA LEU A 76 -12.01 9.63 -0.38
C LEU A 76 -12.80 10.69 0.38
N GLY A 77 -12.16 11.81 0.74
CA GLY A 77 -12.82 12.90 1.43
C GLY A 77 -14.01 13.44 0.63
N ARG A 78 -13.83 13.63 -0.68
CA ARG A 78 -14.91 14.05 -1.59
C ARG A 78 -15.97 12.97 -1.76
N TRP A 79 -15.57 11.70 -1.93
CA TRP A 79 -16.51 10.62 -2.17
C TRP A 79 -17.36 10.27 -0.95
N LEU A 80 -16.78 10.35 0.26
CA LEU A 80 -17.47 10.06 1.53
C LEU A 80 -18.31 11.24 2.03
N ARG A 81 -18.18 12.42 1.43
CA ARG A 81 -18.93 13.61 1.82
C ARG A 81 -20.42 13.36 1.74
N GLY A 82 -21.15 13.57 2.85
CA GLY A 82 -22.58 13.37 2.94
C GLY A 82 -23.07 11.93 2.84
N ARG A 83 -22.15 10.93 2.71
CA ARG A 83 -22.49 9.51 2.59
C ARG A 83 -22.17 8.68 3.80
N ALA A 84 -21.22 9.13 4.60
CA ALA A 84 -20.74 8.37 5.75
C ALA A 84 -20.61 9.25 6.99
N SER A 85 -20.88 8.67 8.16
CA SER A 85 -20.56 9.31 9.43
C SER A 85 -19.04 9.48 9.54
N ARG A 86 -18.59 10.43 10.37
CA ARG A 86 -17.18 10.71 10.60
C ARG A 86 -16.38 9.46 10.99
N ARG A 87 -16.95 8.60 11.85
CA ARG A 87 -16.32 7.33 12.26
C ARG A 87 -16.19 6.35 11.09
N ALA A 88 -17.26 6.22 10.29
CA ALA A 88 -17.23 5.36 9.11
C ALA A 88 -16.23 5.86 8.07
N ALA A 89 -16.13 7.17 7.87
CA ALA A 89 -15.16 7.77 6.96
C ALA A 89 -13.72 7.52 7.40
N LEU A 90 -13.39 7.72 8.69
CA LEU A 90 -12.06 7.41 9.23
C LEU A 90 -11.72 5.94 9.06
N ARG A 91 -12.65 5.03 9.41
CA ARG A 91 -12.44 3.58 9.24
C ARG A 91 -12.18 3.21 7.78
N THR A 92 -12.95 3.79 6.86
CA THR A 92 -12.78 3.55 5.41
C THR A 92 -11.44 4.08 4.92
N SER A 93 -11.01 5.26 5.39
CA SER A 93 -9.70 5.84 5.03
C SER A 93 -8.54 4.96 5.54
N CYS A 94 -8.63 4.43 6.76
CA CYS A 94 -7.65 3.48 7.26
C CYS A 94 -7.58 2.22 6.39
N PHE A 95 -8.72 1.63 6.02
CA PHE A 95 -8.72 0.45 5.15
C PHE A 95 -8.15 0.72 3.76
N VAL A 96 -8.44 1.88 3.17
CA VAL A 96 -7.85 2.25 1.87
C VAL A 96 -6.35 2.51 2.01
N ALA A 97 -5.92 3.18 3.08
CA ALA A 97 -4.49 3.41 3.34
C ALA A 97 -3.74 2.08 3.54
N LEU A 98 -4.30 1.15 4.30
CA LEU A 98 -3.76 -0.21 4.45
C LEU A 98 -3.66 -0.91 3.11
N TYR A 99 -4.73 -0.91 2.32
CA TYR A 99 -4.77 -1.54 1.01
C TYR A 99 -3.73 -0.97 0.05
N THR A 100 -3.62 0.36 -0.04
CA THR A 100 -2.65 1.03 -0.91
C THR A 100 -1.20 0.91 -0.41
N SER A 101 -0.98 0.47 0.82
CA SER A 101 0.34 0.16 1.36
C SER A 101 0.77 -1.30 1.13
N LEU A 102 -0.17 -2.19 0.76
CA LEU A 102 0.13 -3.61 0.51
C LEU A 102 1.22 -3.83 -0.56
N PRO A 103 1.25 -3.09 -1.70
CA PRO A 103 2.33 -3.24 -2.65
C PRO A 103 3.71 -3.01 -2.01
N ALA A 104 3.90 -1.89 -1.32
CA ALA A 104 5.16 -1.58 -0.66
C ALA A 104 5.50 -2.63 0.40
N ALA A 105 4.52 -3.01 1.22
CA ALA A 105 4.71 -4.02 2.26
C ALA A 105 5.09 -5.39 1.67
N SER A 106 4.46 -5.83 0.58
CA SER A 106 4.76 -7.12 -0.05
C SER A 106 6.13 -7.11 -0.73
N PHE A 107 6.50 -6.03 -1.43
CA PHE A 107 7.82 -5.89 -2.02
C PHE A 107 8.95 -5.89 -0.98
N MET A 108 8.67 -5.45 0.25
CA MET A 108 9.64 -5.44 1.34
C MET A 108 9.60 -6.74 2.16
N ALA A 109 8.40 -7.21 2.53
CA ALA A 109 8.25 -8.34 3.44
C ALA A 109 8.59 -9.68 2.78
N VAL A 110 8.26 -9.88 1.49
CA VAL A 110 8.48 -11.18 0.85
C VAL A 110 9.97 -11.50 0.71
N PRO A 111 10.85 -10.61 0.21
CA PRO A 111 12.29 -10.85 0.23
C PRO A 111 12.83 -11.12 1.63
N LEU A 112 12.30 -10.42 2.64
CA LEU A 112 12.68 -10.61 4.03
C LEU A 112 12.35 -12.02 4.53
N VAL A 113 11.12 -12.49 4.32
CA VAL A 113 10.69 -13.84 4.74
C VAL A 113 11.47 -14.92 4.02
N LEU A 114 11.72 -14.74 2.72
CA LEU A 114 12.49 -15.70 1.94
C LEU A 114 13.97 -15.77 2.41
N ALA A 115 14.56 -14.62 2.75
CA ALA A 115 15.91 -14.57 3.32
C ALA A 115 16.00 -15.27 4.68
N LEU A 116 15.00 -15.09 5.55
CA LEU A 116 14.92 -15.80 6.83
C LEU A 116 14.73 -17.32 6.64
N GLY A 117 14.08 -17.73 5.55
CA GLY A 117 13.94 -19.14 5.15
C GLY A 117 15.19 -19.76 4.51
N GLY A 118 16.33 -19.04 4.48
CA GLY A 118 17.60 -19.55 3.91
C GLY A 118 17.68 -19.45 2.39
N TRP A 119 16.78 -18.75 1.73
CA TRP A 119 16.84 -18.51 0.30
C TRP A 119 17.93 -17.48 -0.02
N PRO A 120 18.78 -17.69 -1.06
CA PRO A 120 19.94 -16.82 -1.36
C PRO A 120 19.59 -15.47 -1.98
N ILE A 121 18.41 -14.90 -1.67
CA ILE A 121 17.94 -13.63 -2.23
C ILE A 121 18.78 -12.44 -1.75
N LEU A 122 19.34 -12.55 -0.55
CA LEU A 122 20.22 -11.54 0.07
C LEU A 122 21.70 -11.93 0.03
N THR A 123 22.10 -12.82 -0.88
CA THR A 123 23.52 -12.97 -1.23
C THR A 123 24.03 -11.66 -1.84
N ALA A 124 25.36 -11.49 -1.90
CA ALA A 124 25.98 -10.25 -2.43
C ALA A 124 25.38 -9.77 -3.76
N ASP A 125 24.96 -10.72 -4.62
CA ASP A 125 24.29 -10.39 -5.90
C ASP A 125 22.80 -10.08 -5.73
N GLY A 126 22.11 -10.70 -4.79
CA GLY A 126 20.70 -10.40 -4.46
C GLY A 126 20.52 -9.02 -3.84
N GLY A 127 21.43 -8.61 -2.96
CA GLY A 127 21.43 -7.26 -2.40
C GLY A 127 21.56 -6.17 -3.45
N ALA A 128 22.42 -6.38 -4.46
CA ALA A 128 22.59 -5.43 -5.56
C ALA A 128 21.33 -5.30 -6.45
N ARG A 129 20.58 -6.39 -6.64
CA ARG A 129 19.28 -6.38 -7.35
C ARG A 129 18.21 -5.62 -6.59
N LEU A 130 18.33 -5.54 -5.26
CA LEU A 130 17.44 -4.77 -4.38
C LEU A 130 17.91 -3.32 -4.18
N GLY A 131 18.93 -2.86 -4.93
CA GLY A 131 19.46 -1.50 -4.83
C GLY A 131 20.37 -1.25 -3.64
N ILE A 132 20.82 -2.31 -2.94
CA ILE A 132 21.79 -2.18 -1.85
C ILE A 132 23.21 -2.06 -2.44
N PRO A 133 23.96 -1.00 -2.12
CA PRO A 133 25.32 -0.82 -2.64
C PRO A 133 26.24 -1.98 -2.20
N ARG A 134 26.95 -2.60 -3.15
CA ARG A 134 27.83 -3.76 -2.92
C ARG A 134 29.03 -3.46 -2.01
N PHE A 135 29.39 -2.20 -1.87
CA PHE A 135 30.58 -1.77 -1.12
C PHE A 135 30.36 -1.56 0.37
N VAL A 136 29.11 -1.74 0.86
CA VAL A 136 28.82 -1.65 2.29
C VAL A 136 28.47 -3.05 2.82
N PRO A 137 29.36 -3.73 3.55
CA PRO A 137 29.06 -5.01 4.19
C PRO A 137 28.15 -4.76 5.40
N TRP A 138 26.88 -4.54 5.14
CA TRP A 138 25.90 -4.38 6.22
C TRP A 138 25.57 -5.75 6.82
N PRO A 139 25.58 -5.89 8.16
CA PRO A 139 25.09 -7.08 8.82
C PRO A 139 23.65 -7.35 8.39
N MET A 140 23.28 -8.61 8.21
CA MET A 140 21.93 -9.01 7.79
C MET A 140 20.87 -8.38 8.69
N SER A 141 21.08 -8.30 10.00
CA SER A 141 20.16 -7.64 10.94
C SER A 141 19.89 -6.16 10.62
N THR A 142 20.90 -5.43 10.15
CA THR A 142 20.74 -4.02 9.75
C THR A 142 19.91 -3.90 8.48
N VAL A 143 20.14 -4.77 7.50
CA VAL A 143 19.36 -4.83 6.25
C VAL A 143 17.90 -5.14 6.58
N LEU A 144 17.65 -6.16 7.40
CA LEU A 144 16.31 -6.56 7.84
C LEU A 144 15.62 -5.42 8.60
N GLY A 145 16.32 -4.78 9.51
CA GLY A 145 15.83 -3.62 10.27
C GLY A 145 15.45 -2.44 9.37
N PHE A 146 16.26 -2.15 8.36
CA PHE A 146 15.98 -1.10 7.38
C PHE A 146 14.71 -1.39 6.58
N TYR A 147 14.55 -2.61 6.03
CA TYR A 147 13.35 -2.99 5.28
C TYR A 147 12.08 -2.92 6.15
N ALA A 148 12.16 -3.43 7.38
CA ALA A 148 11.06 -3.34 8.33
C ALA A 148 10.68 -1.89 8.65
N ALA A 149 11.68 -1.03 8.91
CA ALA A 149 11.47 0.37 9.20
C ALA A 149 10.85 1.13 8.02
N VAL A 150 11.29 0.87 6.79
CA VAL A 150 10.71 1.47 5.57
C VAL A 150 9.27 1.00 5.36
N ALA A 151 8.98 -0.29 5.53
CA ALA A 151 7.63 -0.84 5.38
C ALA A 151 6.66 -0.22 6.41
N ILE A 152 7.04 -0.21 7.68
CA ILE A 152 6.23 0.35 8.77
C ILE A 152 6.09 1.88 8.60
N GLY A 153 7.19 2.56 8.31
CA GLY A 153 7.20 4.01 8.10
C GLY A 153 6.28 4.43 6.94
N THR A 154 6.33 3.70 5.83
CA THR A 154 5.45 3.94 4.68
C THR A 154 3.99 3.72 5.04
N LEU A 155 3.67 2.64 5.76
CA LEU A 155 2.31 2.34 6.22
C LEU A 155 1.77 3.44 7.13
N VAL A 156 2.54 3.85 8.14
CA VAL A 156 2.17 4.91 9.08
C VAL A 156 1.98 6.24 8.35
N LEU A 157 2.92 6.62 7.51
CA LEU A 157 2.88 7.86 6.74
C LEU A 157 1.66 7.91 5.82
N LYS A 158 1.41 6.87 5.03
CA LYS A 158 0.24 6.78 4.16
C LYS A 158 -1.07 6.85 4.95
N THR A 159 -1.14 6.14 6.07
CA THR A 159 -2.34 6.15 6.92
C THR A 159 -2.60 7.55 7.48
N LEU A 160 -1.58 8.23 7.99
CA LEU A 160 -1.70 9.58 8.51
C LEU A 160 -2.13 10.58 7.42
N ILE A 161 -1.47 10.58 6.26
CA ILE A 161 -1.77 11.50 5.17
C ILE A 161 -3.18 11.26 4.63
N THR A 162 -3.55 9.99 4.35
CA THR A 162 -4.87 9.67 3.78
C THR A 162 -6.01 9.98 4.75
N THR A 163 -5.85 9.65 6.04
CA THR A 163 -6.88 9.92 7.05
C THR A 163 -7.01 11.42 7.33
N THR A 164 -5.90 12.14 7.45
CA THR A 164 -5.92 13.59 7.65
C THR A 164 -6.56 14.32 6.47
N GLY A 165 -6.18 13.96 5.24
CA GLY A 165 -6.77 14.54 4.03
C GLY A 165 -8.27 14.30 3.94
N THR A 166 -8.73 13.07 4.23
CA THR A 166 -10.15 12.73 4.29
C THR A 166 -10.88 13.55 5.34
N PHE A 167 -10.28 13.67 6.52
CA PHE A 167 -10.87 14.40 7.64
C PHE A 167 -11.00 15.89 7.39
N LEU A 168 -9.97 16.54 6.88
CA LEU A 168 -9.99 17.97 6.56
C LEU A 168 -11.10 18.29 5.56
N LEU A 169 -11.23 17.51 4.49
CA LEU A 169 -12.26 17.72 3.49
C LEU A 169 -13.68 17.51 4.02
N GLN A 170 -13.88 16.64 5.00
CA GLN A 170 -15.16 16.49 5.67
C GLN A 170 -15.49 17.67 6.59
N ARG A 171 -14.50 18.22 7.29
CA ARG A 171 -14.67 19.37 8.19
C ARG A 171 -15.01 20.66 7.45
N TYR A 172 -14.31 20.94 6.35
CA TYR A 172 -14.57 22.15 5.54
C TYR A 172 -15.92 22.14 4.83
N SER A 173 -16.59 21.02 4.72
CA SER A 173 -17.91 20.91 4.11
C SER A 173 -19.07 21.19 5.05
N SER A 174 -18.83 21.29 6.34
CA SER A 174 -19.83 21.63 7.36
C SER A 174 -19.85 23.12 7.72
N LEU A 175 -19.01 23.91 7.07
CA LEU A 175 -19.07 25.37 7.16
C LEU A 175 -20.13 25.87 6.18
N PRO A 176 -21.06 26.75 6.62
CA PRO A 176 -22.13 27.30 5.79
C PRO A 176 -21.60 28.11 4.62
#